data_54e8eea15096e766a201b79663f905d8
#
_entry.id   54e8eea15096e766a201b79663f905d8
#
_cell.length_a   1.000
_cell.length_b   1.000
_cell.length_c   1.000
_cell.angle_alpha   90.00
_cell.angle_beta   90.00
_cell.angle_gamma   90.00
#
_symmetry.space_group_name_H-M   'P 1'
#
loop_
_entity.id
_entity.type
_entity.pdbx_description
1 polymer ?
#
loop_
_entity_poly.entity_id
_entity_poly.type
_entity_poly.pdbx_seq_one_letter_code
_entity_poly.pdbx_strand_id
1 'polypeptide(L)'
;VFYEIPEGYEIQVRPRSGLAAKNGVTVLNTPGTIDSDYRGELQIILINLGDKDFEIKNGDRIAQIIVAPVTQGNFVQVEHLSVTERGEKGFGSTGV
;
A
#
# COMPACT_ATOMS: atom_id res chain seq x y z
N VAL A 1 -12.04 -9.51 10.96
CA VAL A 1 -12.29 -10.43 9.83
C VAL A 1 -11.02 -11.14 9.41
N PHE A 2 -11.20 -12.28 8.82
CA PHE A 2 -10.12 -13.15 8.34
C PHE A 2 -10.36 -13.44 6.87
N TYR A 3 -9.27 -13.47 6.09
CA TYR A 3 -9.34 -13.74 4.67
C TYR A 3 -8.37 -14.83 4.27
N GLU A 4 -8.74 -15.57 3.25
CA GLU A 4 -7.88 -16.51 2.57
C GLU A 4 -7.92 -16.21 1.08
N ILE A 5 -6.74 -15.99 0.49
CA ILE A 5 -6.61 -15.69 -0.93
C ILE A 5 -5.65 -16.70 -1.56
N PRO A 6 -5.77 -16.94 -2.89
CA PRO A 6 -4.88 -17.88 -3.57
C PRO A 6 -3.42 -17.44 -3.55
N GLU A 7 -2.52 -18.40 -3.60
CA GLU A 7 -1.12 -18.14 -3.85
C GLU A 7 -0.95 -17.37 -5.16
N GLY A 8 0.01 -16.46 -5.19
CA GLY A 8 0.23 -15.57 -6.34
C GLY A 8 -0.55 -14.26 -6.25
N TYR A 9 -1.31 -14.06 -5.18
CA TYR A 9 -2.03 -12.81 -4.91
C TYR A 9 -1.68 -12.27 -3.53
N GLU A 10 -1.94 -10.98 -3.36
CA GLU A 10 -1.83 -10.31 -2.06
C GLU A 10 -3.05 -9.42 -1.85
N ILE A 11 -3.31 -9.06 -0.59
CA ILE A 11 -4.25 -7.99 -0.27
C ILE A 11 -3.43 -6.74 0.04
N GLN A 12 -3.86 -5.60 -0.53
CA GLN A 12 -3.30 -4.30 -0.21
C GLN A 12 -4.34 -3.50 0.57
N VAL A 13 -3.94 -2.99 1.72
CA VAL A 13 -4.76 -2.10 2.54
C VAL A 13 -4.42 -0.66 2.16
N ARG A 14 -5.42 0.08 1.73
CA ARG A 14 -5.28 1.46 1.26
C ARG A 14 -6.24 2.39 2.00
N PRO A 15 -5.92 3.68 2.10
CA PRO A 15 -6.83 4.64 2.71
C PRO A 15 -8.04 4.91 1.83
N ARG A 16 -9.08 5.45 2.43
CA ARG A 16 -10.21 6.02 1.70
C ARG A 16 -9.91 7.48 1.39
N SER A 17 -10.03 7.86 0.12
CA SER A 17 -9.70 9.21 -0.34
C SER A 17 -10.53 10.29 0.38
N GLY A 18 -11.80 10.02 0.66
CA GLY A 18 -12.65 10.96 1.37
C GLY A 18 -12.19 11.27 2.79
N LEU A 19 -11.79 10.24 3.55
CA LEU A 19 -11.26 10.44 4.90
C LEU A 19 -9.92 11.16 4.87
N ALA A 20 -9.06 10.82 3.93
CA ALA A 20 -7.77 11.48 3.78
C ALA A 20 -7.93 12.96 3.44
N ALA A 21 -8.77 13.27 2.47
CA ALA A 21 -8.96 14.65 2.01
C ALA A 21 -9.68 15.54 3.03
N LYS A 22 -10.72 15.01 3.69
CA LYS A 22 -11.56 15.82 4.59
C LYS A 22 -11.05 15.85 6.02
N ASN A 23 -10.48 14.76 6.49
CA ASN A 23 -10.13 14.58 7.91
C ASN A 23 -8.65 14.36 8.14
N GLY A 24 -7.86 14.14 7.09
CA GLY A 24 -6.46 13.80 7.23
C GLY A 24 -6.22 12.41 7.82
N VAL A 25 -7.23 11.54 7.79
CA VAL A 25 -7.14 10.17 8.30
C VAL A 25 -6.72 9.24 7.18
N THR A 26 -5.66 8.50 7.42
CA THR A 26 -5.08 7.60 6.44
C THR A 26 -4.56 6.32 7.09
N VAL A 27 -4.12 5.39 6.29
CA VAL A 27 -3.45 4.17 6.74
C VAL A 27 -1.96 4.45 6.87
N LEU A 28 -1.43 4.28 8.09
CA LEU A 28 -0.06 4.69 8.39
C LEU A 28 0.98 4.00 7.51
N ASN A 29 0.79 2.73 7.23
CA ASN A 29 1.72 1.92 6.42
C ASN A 29 1.23 1.69 4.99
N THR A 30 0.42 2.62 4.46
CA THR A 30 -0.15 2.43 3.11
C THR A 30 0.94 2.34 2.02
N PRO A 31 0.82 1.43 1.05
CA PRO A 31 -0.13 0.32 1.02
C PRO A 31 0.29 -0.79 1.99
N GLY A 32 -0.59 -1.14 2.92
CA GLY A 32 -0.34 -2.28 3.80
C GLY A 32 -0.46 -3.57 3.01
N THR A 33 0.48 -4.48 3.18
CA THR A 33 0.51 -5.73 2.42
C THR A 33 0.15 -6.91 3.30
N ILE A 34 -0.77 -7.72 2.82
CA ILE A 34 -1.17 -8.97 3.45
C ILE A 34 -0.88 -10.11 2.48
N ASP A 35 0.03 -10.98 2.87
CA ASP A 35 0.47 -12.10 2.04
C ASP A 35 -0.57 -13.20 1.97
N SER A 36 -0.50 -14.03 0.93
CA SER A 36 -1.46 -15.11 0.72
C SER A 36 -1.44 -16.17 1.82
N ASP A 37 -0.33 -16.32 2.52
CA ASP A 37 -0.17 -17.29 3.60
C ASP A 37 -0.54 -16.78 4.99
N TYR A 38 -0.90 -15.51 5.10
CA TYR A 38 -1.34 -14.94 6.37
C TYR A 38 -2.72 -15.46 6.75
N ARG A 39 -2.85 -15.98 7.96
CA ARG A 39 -4.12 -16.52 8.48
C ARG A 39 -4.63 -15.77 9.71
N GLY A 40 -3.95 -14.70 10.09
CA GLY A 40 -4.37 -13.88 11.23
C GLY A 40 -5.50 -12.92 10.87
N GLU A 41 -5.94 -12.19 11.89
CA GLU A 41 -6.95 -11.17 11.70
C GLU A 41 -6.43 -9.99 10.90
N LEU A 42 -7.24 -9.49 9.98
CA LEU A 42 -6.96 -8.24 9.27
C LEU A 42 -7.02 -7.08 10.24
N GLN A 43 -5.91 -6.36 10.38
CA GLN A 43 -5.78 -5.18 11.24
C GLN A 43 -5.42 -3.98 10.41
N ILE A 44 -6.05 -2.84 10.70
CA ILE A 44 -5.80 -1.58 10.00
C ILE A 44 -5.11 -0.63 10.96
N ILE A 45 -3.96 -0.10 10.52
CA ILE A 45 -3.19 0.87 11.29
C ILE A 45 -3.51 2.27 10.74
N LEU A 46 -4.30 3.03 11.50
CA LEU A 46 -4.69 4.37 11.10
C LEU A 46 -3.82 5.42 11.75
N ILE A 47 -3.69 6.55 11.08
CA ILE A 47 -3.10 7.77 11.63
C ILE A 47 -3.99 8.96 11.27
N ASN A 48 -4.15 9.89 12.22
CA ASN A 48 -4.85 11.14 12.01
C ASN A 48 -3.82 12.26 11.85
N LEU A 49 -3.67 12.75 10.64
CA LEU A 49 -2.78 13.87 10.30
C LEU A 49 -3.53 15.20 10.23
N GLY A 50 -4.83 15.18 10.51
CA GLY A 50 -5.65 16.38 10.56
C GLY A 50 -5.50 17.12 11.90
N ASP A 51 -6.21 18.22 12.00
CA ASP A 51 -6.18 19.10 13.19
C ASP A 51 -7.35 18.89 14.14
N LYS A 52 -8.24 17.95 13.83
CA LYS A 52 -9.41 17.65 14.65
C LYS A 52 -9.47 16.18 14.99
N ASP A 53 -10.05 15.88 16.13
CA ASP A 53 -10.32 14.50 16.52
C ASP A 53 -11.23 13.83 15.49
N PHE A 54 -10.96 12.57 15.25
CA PHE A 54 -11.78 11.74 14.39
C PHE A 54 -12.28 10.54 15.17
N GLU A 55 -13.59 10.45 15.38
CA GLU A 55 -14.21 9.34 16.07
C GLU A 55 -14.52 8.21 15.11
N ILE A 56 -14.10 6.99 15.48
CA ILE A 56 -14.41 5.76 14.73
C ILE A 56 -15.50 5.02 15.49
N LYS A 57 -16.60 4.72 14.79
CA LYS A 57 -17.72 3.96 15.31
C LYS A 57 -17.76 2.59 14.65
N ASN A 58 -18.31 1.63 15.37
CA ASN A 58 -18.51 0.30 14.81
C ASN A 58 -19.34 0.38 13.52
N GLY A 59 -18.85 -0.27 12.47
CA GLY A 59 -19.47 -0.25 11.16
C GLY A 59 -18.97 0.85 10.23
N ASP A 60 -18.12 1.75 10.72
CA ASP A 60 -17.54 2.79 9.85
C ASP A 60 -16.57 2.19 8.84
N ARG A 61 -16.57 2.79 7.65
CA ARG A 61 -15.64 2.44 6.58
C ARG A 61 -14.37 3.27 6.76
N ILE A 62 -13.29 2.63 7.19
CA ILE A 62 -12.06 3.33 7.55
C ILE A 62 -10.92 3.12 6.55
N ALA A 63 -11.03 2.12 5.71
CA ALA A 63 -10.01 1.76 4.72
C ALA A 63 -10.65 0.95 3.61
N GLN A 64 -9.87 0.58 2.62
CA GLN A 64 -10.30 -0.35 1.57
C GLN A 64 -9.21 -1.38 1.33
N ILE A 65 -9.62 -2.54 0.82
CA ILE A 65 -8.69 -3.59 0.46
C ILE A 65 -8.80 -3.89 -1.03
N ILE A 66 -7.67 -4.22 -1.62
CA ILE A 66 -7.56 -4.57 -3.03
C ILE A 66 -6.80 -5.89 -3.11
N VAL A 67 -7.35 -6.84 -3.86
CA VAL A 67 -6.65 -8.07 -4.19
C VAL A 67 -5.86 -7.84 -5.47
N ALA A 68 -4.55 -8.06 -5.42
CA ALA A 68 -3.66 -7.83 -6.54
C ALA A 68 -2.77 -9.03 -6.79
N PRO A 69 -2.40 -9.29 -8.06
CA PRO A 69 -1.42 -10.32 -8.34
C PRO A 69 -0.03 -9.89 -7.88
N VAL A 70 0.78 -10.87 -7.46
CA VAL A 70 2.15 -10.63 -7.00
C VAL A 70 3.12 -11.28 -7.97
N THR A 71 4.11 -10.51 -8.41
CA THR A 71 5.24 -11.02 -9.17
C THR A 71 6.46 -11.02 -8.27
N GLN A 72 7.07 -12.19 -8.08
CA GLN A 72 8.31 -12.30 -7.34
C GLN A 72 9.48 -12.10 -8.28
N GLY A 73 10.37 -11.18 -7.92
CA GLY A 73 11.61 -10.94 -8.65
C GLY A 73 12.74 -11.78 -8.09
N ASN A 74 13.59 -12.26 -8.97
CA ASN A 74 14.85 -12.89 -8.61
C ASN A 74 15.96 -11.88 -8.84
N PHE A 75 16.73 -11.56 -7.80
CA PHE A 75 17.86 -10.65 -7.92
C PHE A 75 19.08 -11.40 -8.42
N VAL A 76 19.70 -10.87 -9.44
CA VAL A 76 20.95 -11.39 -10.00
C VAL A 76 22.00 -10.29 -9.93
N GLN A 77 23.09 -10.57 -9.25
CA GLN A 77 24.21 -9.63 -9.21
C GLN A 77 24.94 -9.65 -10.55
N VAL A 78 25.17 -8.47 -11.13
CA VAL A 78 25.89 -8.29 -12.39
C VAL A 78 26.96 -7.23 -12.22
N GLU A 79 28.00 -7.24 -13.06
CA GLU A 79 29.03 -6.21 -13.06
C GLU A 79 28.55 -4.92 -13.74
N HIS A 80 27.72 -5.06 -14.76
CA HIS A 80 27.21 -3.93 -15.54
C HIS A 80 25.73 -4.07 -15.81
N LEU A 81 25.02 -2.94 -15.75
CA LEU A 81 23.62 -2.86 -16.15
C LEU A 81 23.52 -2.54 -17.63
N SER A 82 22.41 -2.93 -18.24
CA SER A 82 22.14 -2.57 -19.64
C SER A 82 21.99 -1.05 -19.79
N VAL A 83 22.38 -0.54 -20.95
CA VAL A 83 22.31 0.89 -21.26
C VAL A 83 20.90 1.24 -21.71
N THR A 84 20.39 2.37 -21.19
CA THR A 84 19.10 2.93 -21.64
C THR A 84 19.28 4.39 -21.99
N GLU A 85 18.34 4.94 -22.75
CA GLU A 85 18.34 6.36 -23.11
C GLU A 85 18.26 7.26 -21.87
N ARG A 86 17.46 6.85 -20.86
CA ARG A 86 17.36 7.61 -19.60
C ARG A 86 18.66 7.59 -18.80
N GLY A 87 19.36 6.45 -18.77
CA GLY A 87 20.57 6.27 -17.99
C GLY A 87 20.33 6.49 -16.49
N GLU A 88 21.17 7.32 -15.87
CA GLU A 88 21.11 7.63 -14.44
C GLU A 88 20.18 8.77 -14.07
N LYS A 89 19.49 9.35 -15.03
CA LYS A 89 18.62 10.51 -14.79
C LYS A 89 17.46 10.14 -13.85
N GLY A 90 17.44 10.74 -12.69
CA GLY A 90 16.46 10.49 -11.64
C GLY A 90 15.48 11.66 -11.46
N PHE A 91 15.49 12.21 -10.27
CA PHE A 91 14.58 13.29 -9.90
C PHE A 91 14.64 14.46 -10.88
N GLY A 92 13.48 14.91 -11.36
CA GLY A 92 13.39 16.01 -12.32
C GLY A 92 13.70 15.61 -13.76
N SER A 93 13.86 14.32 -14.05
CA SER A 93 14.22 13.85 -15.40
C SER A 93 13.15 14.18 -16.45
N THR A 94 11.91 14.43 -16.05
CA THR A 94 10.81 14.84 -16.94
C THR A 94 10.67 16.34 -17.08
N GLY A 95 11.56 17.12 -16.49
CA GLY A 95 11.56 18.60 -16.61
C GLY A 95 10.54 19.31 -15.72
N VAL A 96 10.07 18.67 -14.68
CA VAL A 96 9.09 19.22 -13.74
C VAL A 96 9.77 19.62 -12.45
#